data_004ca910612457d12be28dc7e2ab1d0c
#
_entry.id   004ca910612457d12be28dc7e2ab1d0c
#
_cell.length_a   1.000
_cell.length_b   1.000
_cell.length_c   1.000
_cell.angle_alpha   90.00
_cell.angle_beta   90.00
_cell.angle_gamma   90.00
#
_symmetry.space_group_name_H-M   'P 1'
#
loop_
_entity.id
_entity.type
_entity.pdbx_description
1 polymer ?
#
loop_
_entity_poly.entity_id
_entity_poly.type
_entity_poly.pdbx_seq_one_letter_code
_entity_poly.pdbx_strand_id
1 'polypeptide(L)' 'MEDLVILDYSTSTVHFYKVDSDTDINYNYIKKLGLNPNNCFWMFAENLEIIKHKGICK' A
#
# COMPACT_ATOMS: atom_id res chain seq x y z
N MET A 1 9.74 -10.87 6.64
CA MET A 1 8.65 -10.39 5.79
C MET A 1 8.63 -8.88 5.80
N GLU A 2 8.20 -8.31 4.71
CA GLU A 2 8.17 -6.86 4.59
C GLU A 2 6.74 -6.36 4.46
N ASP A 3 6.58 -5.09 4.69
CA ASP A 3 5.26 -4.48 4.72
C ASP A 3 4.96 -3.82 3.37
N LEU A 4 3.78 -4.09 2.86
CA LEU A 4 3.29 -3.45 1.65
C LEU A 4 2.02 -2.69 1.98
N VAL A 5 2.02 -1.40 1.73
CA VAL A 5 0.86 -0.56 1.93
C VAL A 5 0.41 -0.04 0.58
N ILE A 6 -0.88 -0.17 0.31
CA ILE A 6 -1.46 0.28 -0.95
C ILE A 6 -2.58 1.25 -0.64
N LEU A 7 -2.50 2.42 -1.25
CA LEU A 7 -3.54 3.43 -1.17
C LEU A 7 -4.39 3.33 -2.43
N ASP A 8 -5.64 2.96 -2.26
CA ASP A 8 -6.57 2.82 -3.39
C ASP A 8 -7.49 4.03 -3.42
N TYR A 9 -7.27 4.89 -4.39
CA TYR A 9 -8.01 6.14 -4.50
C TYR A 9 -9.44 5.93 -4.99
N SER A 10 -9.68 4.85 -5.74
CA SER A 10 -11.00 4.64 -6.29
C SER A 10 -12.02 4.24 -5.21
N THR A 11 -11.55 3.63 -4.13
CA THR A 11 -12.41 3.19 -3.04
C THR A 11 -12.11 3.89 -1.73
N SER A 12 -11.13 4.78 -1.71
CA SER A 12 -10.70 5.49 -0.50
C SER A 12 -10.29 4.54 0.61
N THR A 13 -9.55 3.49 0.23
CA THR A 13 -9.12 2.48 1.19
C THR A 13 -7.61 2.38 1.23
N VAL A 14 -7.13 1.91 2.39
CA VAL A 14 -5.73 1.63 2.61
C VAL A 14 -5.62 0.13 2.87
N HIS A 15 -4.78 -0.54 2.10
CA HIS A 15 -4.54 -1.97 2.26
C HIS A 15 -3.16 -2.19 2.83
N PHE A 16 -3.08 -3.10 3.79
CA PHE A 16 -1.82 -3.42 4.44
C PHE A 16 -1.57 -4.91 4.30
N TYR A 17 -0.45 -5.28 3.71
CA TYR A 17 -0.09 -6.67 3.49
C TYR A 17 1.28 -6.97 4.08
N LYS A 18 1.46 -8.20 4.52
CA LYS A 18 2.77 -8.75 4.81
C LYS A 18 3.18 -9.63 3.65
N VAL A 19 4.32 -9.35 3.06
CA VAL A 19 4.78 -10.13 1.90
C VAL A 19 6.24 -10.52 2.09
N ASP A 20 6.66 -11.55 1.37
CA ASP A 20 8.04 -12.00 1.43
C ASP A 20 8.95 -10.95 0.85
N SER A 21 10.15 -10.82 1.44
CA SER A 21 11.12 -9.84 0.97
C SER A 21 11.58 -10.12 -0.45
N ASP A 22 11.42 -11.35 -0.93
CA ASP A 22 11.76 -11.70 -2.30
C ASP A 22 10.68 -11.35 -3.31
N THR A 23 9.53 -10.87 -2.83
CA THR A 23 8.42 -10.57 -3.71
C THR A 23 8.73 -9.33 -4.54
N ASP A 24 8.50 -9.44 -5.84
CA ASP A 24 8.70 -8.34 -6.75
C ASP A 24 7.40 -7.54 -6.85
N ILE A 25 7.38 -6.40 -6.18
CA ILE A 25 6.19 -5.56 -6.13
C ILE A 25 6.22 -4.61 -7.32
N ASN A 26 5.31 -4.83 -8.24
CA ASN A 26 5.22 -4.00 -9.43
C ASN A 26 3.76 -3.87 -9.85
N TYR A 27 3.57 -3.26 -10.98
CA TYR A 27 2.25 -2.98 -11.54
C TYR A 27 1.41 -4.27 -11.64
N ASN A 28 2.03 -5.33 -12.13
CA ASN A 28 1.34 -6.60 -12.30
C ASN A 28 0.96 -7.24 -10.99
N TYR A 29 1.79 -7.07 -9.97
CA TYR A 29 1.50 -7.62 -8.66
C TYR A 29 0.25 -6.96 -8.06
N ILE A 30 0.16 -5.64 -8.17
CA ILE A 30 -0.99 -4.90 -7.67
C ILE A 30 -2.26 -5.37 -8.38
N LYS A 31 -2.15 -5.61 -9.68
CA LYS A 31 -3.26 -6.10 -10.48
C LYS A 31 -3.72 -7.48 -10.02
N LYS A 32 -2.77 -8.34 -9.67
CA LYS A 32 -3.08 -9.68 -9.16
C LYS A 32 -3.87 -9.64 -7.86
N LEU A 33 -3.68 -8.61 -7.06
CA LEU A 33 -4.39 -8.45 -5.81
C LEU A 33 -5.85 -8.01 -6.02
N GLY A 34 -6.24 -7.77 -7.25
CA GLY A 34 -7.58 -7.34 -7.56
C GLY A 34 -7.76 -5.83 -7.52
N LEU A 35 -6.67 -5.09 -7.50
CA LEU A 35 -6.70 -3.64 -7.45
C LEU A 35 -6.33 -3.07 -8.81
N ASN A 36 -6.75 -1.84 -9.05
CA ASN A 36 -6.40 -1.14 -10.29
C ASN A 36 -5.15 -0.30 -10.03
N PRO A 37 -3.98 -0.72 -10.53
CA PRO A 37 -2.75 0.00 -10.23
C PRO A 37 -2.73 1.44 -10.73
N ASN A 38 -3.57 1.77 -11.69
CA ASN A 38 -3.66 3.15 -12.16
C ASN A 38 -4.27 4.09 -11.12
N ASN A 39 -5.04 3.53 -10.18
CA ASN A 39 -5.71 4.30 -9.14
C ASN A 39 -5.07 4.08 -7.78
N CYS A 40 -3.89 3.50 -7.74
CA CYS A 40 -3.24 3.14 -6.49
C CYS A 40 -1.84 3.70 -6.42
N PHE A 41 -1.44 4.02 -5.20
CA PHE A 41 -0.03 4.20 -4.85
C PHE A 41 0.33 3.15 -3.82
N TRP A 42 1.58 2.72 -3.82
CA TRP A 42 2.00 1.74 -2.84
C TRP A 42 3.42 2.02 -2.38
N MET A 43 3.71 1.49 -1.19
CA MET A 43 5.02 1.58 -0.60
C MET A 43 5.40 0.21 -0.04
N PHE A 44 6.59 -0.24 -0.35
CA PHE A 44 7.11 -1.52 0.08
C PHE A 44 8.35 -1.26 0.92
N ALA A 45 8.30 -1.63 2.19
CA ALA A 45 9.37 -1.28 3.11
C ALA A 45 9.47 -2.27 4.25
N GLU A 46 10.66 -2.34 4.85
CA GLU A 46 10.84 -3.04 6.12
C GLU A 46 10.35 -2.15 7.24
N ASN A 47 9.68 -2.76 8.21
CA ASN A 47 9.32 -2.06 9.45
C ASN A 47 8.59 -0.74 9.18
N LEU A 48 7.61 -0.83 8.30
CA LEU A 48 6.78 0.33 7.98
C LEU A 48 6.05 0.80 9.22
N GLU A 49 6.03 2.10 9.43
CA GLU A 49 5.39 2.69 10.58
C GLU A 49 4.27 3.60 10.13
N ILE A 50 3.13 3.52 10.80
CA ILE A 50 1.99 4.37 10.50
C ILE A 50 1.88 5.40 11.61
N ILE A 51 2.03 6.65 11.26
CA ILE A 51 1.95 7.74 12.22
C ILE A 51 0.68 8.53 11.94
N LYS A 52 -0.19 8.55 12.92
CA LYS A 52 -1.43 9.30 12.81
C LYS A 52 -1.27 10.66 13.46
N HIS A 53 -1.70 11.66 12.76
CA HIS A 53 -1.65 13.02 13.27
C HIS A 53 -3.06 13.46 13.59
N LYS A 54 -3.18 14.35 14.56
CA LYS A 54 -4.45 14.99 14.82
C LYS A 54 -4.83 15.82 13.60
N GLY A 55 -6.10 15.86 13.31
CA GLY A 55 -6.57 16.62 12.18
C GLY A 55 -6.13 18.07 12.28
N ILE A 56 -5.69 18.60 11.17
CA ILE A 56 -5.28 19.99 11.10
C ILE A 56 -6.43 20.74 10.47
N CYS A 57 -7.06 21.56 11.27
CA CYS A 57 -8.15 22.36 10.78
C CYS A 57 -7.64 23.70 10.30
N LYS A 58 -8.12 24.10 9.18
CA LYS A 58 -7.76 25.40 8.63
C LYS A 58 -8.87 26.37 8.82
#